data_d3b62fbcc8fa531a7d0d82c2692a0868
#
_entry.id   d3b62fbcc8fa531a7d0d82c2692a0868
#
_cell.length_a   1.000
_cell.length_b   1.000
_cell.length_c   1.000
_cell.angle_alpha   90.00
_cell.angle_beta   90.00
_cell.angle_gamma   90.00
#
_symmetry.space_group_name_H-M   'P 1'
#
loop_
_entity.id
_entity.type
_entity.pdbx_description
1 polymer ?
#
loop_
_entity_poly.entity_id
_entity_poly.type
_entity_poly.pdbx_seq_one_letter_code
_entity_poly.pdbx_strand_id
1 'polypeptide(L)'
;MWSRDDLVAELKALGLLRSHALERAFLRVRQEAFLPEAFGSLAYADMPLPIVAPLRGPTMPSARCLVSALDLLEPSEDLRILVAGCRGGYPAALLAEIVGPDRVVIVDTDADRRDLMGERLRAAGFEGIRIVAQPPPETFERVLVLDATAPRQLEPLLADPGFLIARGRGVHDLAFLKLVRHGGETAQLTFSEAPGGVIAGPRDATGPEGVDFGRLFAVEDLLVHAWEGRVTGHYDQHFRDIVEETFAGGPLDTAAFDAAQEPCKDAARRAFQAAYILQSAGELERAADAYERSIRLAASAEAHTFHGWTFSFMGHYDDAIEACKRAIEMDPTFGNPYNDIGAYLIELGRLDDAIPWLEKAIAAQRYCCYFYAYTNLARVYLQKGLREKARKCLVQALQVNPEYEPAQELLRRLDGLSGYFA
;
A
#
# COMPACT_ATOMS: atom_id res chain seq x y z
N MET A 1 15.81 -13.85 -8.15
CA MET A 1 15.47 -12.74 -9.09
C MET A 1 14.12 -13.12 -9.67
N TRP A 2 13.11 -12.33 -9.42
CA TRP A 2 11.77 -12.64 -9.97
C TRP A 2 11.77 -12.47 -11.47
N SER A 3 11.34 -13.51 -12.17
CA SER A 3 11.17 -13.45 -13.63
C SER A 3 9.69 -13.20 -13.97
N ARG A 4 9.45 -12.78 -15.19
CA ARG A 4 8.09 -12.62 -15.72
C ARG A 4 7.31 -13.93 -15.71
N ASP A 5 7.99 -15.02 -16.05
CA ASP A 5 7.38 -16.36 -16.09
C ASP A 5 7.00 -16.83 -14.68
N ASP A 6 7.83 -16.53 -13.66
CA ASP A 6 7.52 -16.83 -12.25
C ASP A 6 6.29 -16.06 -11.77
N LEU A 7 6.20 -14.75 -12.08
CA LEU A 7 5.03 -13.94 -11.76
C LEU A 7 3.75 -14.49 -12.41
N VAL A 8 3.81 -14.80 -13.71
CA VAL A 8 2.66 -15.35 -14.43
C VAL A 8 2.24 -16.70 -13.84
N ALA A 9 3.21 -17.56 -13.51
CA ALA A 9 2.93 -18.85 -12.88
C ALA A 9 2.27 -18.68 -11.50
N GLU A 10 2.74 -17.72 -10.69
CA GLU A 10 2.16 -17.40 -9.39
C GLU A 10 0.71 -16.89 -9.54
N LEU A 11 0.46 -15.92 -10.42
CA LEU A 11 -0.88 -15.38 -10.66
C LEU A 11 -1.87 -16.47 -11.14
N LYS A 12 -1.40 -17.44 -11.93
CA LYS A 12 -2.19 -18.61 -12.34
C LYS A 12 -2.45 -19.55 -11.18
N ALA A 13 -1.45 -19.85 -10.37
CA ALA A 13 -1.58 -20.71 -9.19
C ALA A 13 -2.58 -20.15 -8.17
N LEU A 14 -2.64 -18.81 -8.06
CA LEU A 14 -3.63 -18.10 -7.23
C LEU A 14 -5.02 -18.02 -7.87
N GLY A 15 -5.21 -18.50 -9.10
CA GLY A 15 -6.49 -18.44 -9.82
C GLY A 15 -6.90 -17.03 -10.26
N LEU A 16 -5.98 -16.06 -10.23
CA LEU A 16 -6.23 -14.67 -10.62
C LEU A 16 -6.13 -14.45 -12.12
N LEU A 17 -5.16 -15.08 -12.78
CA LEU A 17 -4.94 -14.99 -14.22
C LEU A 17 -5.64 -16.13 -14.95
N ARG A 18 -6.93 -15.93 -15.28
CA ARG A 18 -7.81 -16.93 -15.89
C ARG A 18 -7.92 -16.79 -17.40
N SER A 19 -7.78 -15.57 -17.91
CA SER A 19 -7.90 -15.26 -19.33
C SER A 19 -6.61 -15.56 -20.07
N HIS A 20 -6.68 -16.41 -21.12
CA HIS A 20 -5.52 -16.66 -22.02
C HIS A 20 -5.04 -15.39 -22.75
N ALA A 21 -5.95 -14.44 -23.03
CA ALA A 21 -5.57 -13.19 -23.66
C ALA A 21 -4.73 -12.33 -22.70
N LEU A 22 -5.15 -12.23 -21.43
CA LEU A 22 -4.38 -11.56 -20.37
C LEU A 22 -3.04 -12.26 -20.11
N GLU A 23 -3.03 -13.59 -20.03
CA GLU A 23 -1.77 -14.35 -19.87
C GLU A 23 -0.77 -14.00 -20.96
N ARG A 24 -1.20 -14.02 -22.24
CA ARG A 24 -0.35 -13.63 -23.36
C ARG A 24 0.14 -12.18 -23.24
N ALA A 25 -0.74 -11.25 -22.83
CA ALA A 25 -0.37 -9.86 -22.66
C ALA A 25 0.69 -9.70 -21.56
N PHE A 26 0.54 -10.32 -20.40
CA PHE A 26 1.55 -10.31 -19.32
C PHE A 26 2.87 -10.95 -19.75
N LEU A 27 2.86 -11.97 -20.59
CA LEU A 27 4.07 -12.61 -21.13
C LEU A 27 4.76 -11.78 -22.23
N ARG A 28 4.05 -10.93 -22.96
CA ARG A 28 4.61 -10.16 -24.09
C ARG A 28 5.03 -8.76 -23.72
N VAL A 29 4.21 -8.06 -22.91
CA VAL A 29 4.49 -6.68 -22.54
C VAL A 29 5.52 -6.64 -21.42
N ARG A 30 6.62 -5.97 -21.68
CA ARG A 30 7.75 -5.86 -20.74
C ARG A 30 7.46 -4.76 -19.71
N GLN A 31 7.14 -5.13 -18.48
CA GLN A 31 6.82 -4.18 -17.41
C GLN A 31 7.96 -3.24 -17.09
N GLU A 32 9.21 -3.71 -17.16
CA GLU A 32 10.40 -2.91 -16.92
C GLU A 32 10.55 -1.71 -17.88
N ALA A 33 9.94 -1.77 -19.07
CA ALA A 33 9.91 -0.64 -20.01
C ALA A 33 9.08 0.55 -19.51
N PHE A 34 8.21 0.32 -18.53
CA PHE A 34 7.30 1.32 -17.94
C PHE A 34 7.74 1.79 -16.55
N LEU A 35 8.93 1.40 -16.12
CA LEU A 35 9.49 1.74 -14.82
C LEU A 35 10.75 2.59 -14.97
N PRO A 36 11.11 3.41 -13.97
CA PRO A 36 12.46 3.94 -13.91
C PRO A 36 13.48 2.81 -13.83
N GLU A 37 14.65 2.98 -14.46
CA GLU A 37 15.73 1.97 -14.54
C GLU A 37 16.07 1.38 -13.16
N ALA A 38 16.09 2.21 -12.11
CA ALA A 38 16.37 1.81 -10.74
C ALA A 38 15.41 0.73 -10.19
N PHE A 39 14.22 0.58 -10.77
CA PHE A 39 13.19 -0.38 -10.35
C PHE A 39 13.02 -1.55 -11.33
N GLY A 40 13.78 -1.59 -12.41
CA GLY A 40 13.67 -2.64 -13.41
C GLY A 40 13.86 -4.06 -12.85
N SER A 41 14.73 -4.23 -11.85
CA SER A 41 14.94 -5.53 -11.18
C SER A 41 13.76 -5.99 -10.31
N LEU A 42 12.81 -5.09 -10.01
CA LEU A 42 11.60 -5.35 -9.23
C LEU A 42 10.35 -5.46 -10.11
N ALA A 43 10.49 -5.32 -11.41
CA ALA A 43 9.36 -5.28 -12.36
C ALA A 43 8.38 -6.44 -12.18
N TYR A 44 8.89 -7.60 -11.84
CA TYR A 44 8.09 -8.83 -11.69
C TYR A 44 7.88 -9.25 -10.23
N ALA A 45 8.24 -8.40 -9.28
CA ALA A 45 7.82 -8.55 -7.91
C ALA A 45 6.37 -8.07 -7.80
N ASP A 46 5.45 -8.90 -7.34
CA ASP A 46 4.03 -8.54 -7.20
C ASP A 46 3.83 -7.48 -6.11
N MET A 47 4.11 -6.23 -6.46
CA MET A 47 4.10 -5.08 -5.56
C MET A 47 3.83 -3.80 -6.35
N PRO A 48 3.26 -2.75 -5.72
CA PRO A 48 3.19 -1.42 -6.34
C PRO A 48 4.58 -0.87 -6.60
N LEU A 49 4.79 -0.28 -7.77
CA LEU A 49 6.09 0.23 -8.20
C LEU A 49 6.00 1.71 -8.60
N PRO A 50 6.97 2.55 -8.22
CA PRO A 50 6.97 3.95 -8.61
C PRO A 50 7.14 4.11 -10.12
N ILE A 51 6.37 5.03 -10.69
CA ILE A 51 6.43 5.33 -12.14
C ILE A 51 7.41 6.46 -12.46
N VAL A 52 7.88 7.21 -11.46
CA VAL A 52 8.82 8.32 -11.60
C VAL A 52 9.91 8.20 -10.52
N ALA A 53 11.14 8.60 -10.85
CA ALA A 53 12.23 8.74 -9.89
C ALA A 53 12.67 10.23 -9.81
N PRO A 54 12.90 10.81 -8.62
CA PRO A 54 12.71 10.23 -7.30
C PRO A 54 11.23 9.98 -7.00
N LEU A 55 10.93 9.16 -6.01
CA LEU A 55 9.59 8.69 -5.64
C LEU A 55 8.61 9.84 -5.40
N ARG A 56 8.05 10.38 -6.47
CA ARG A 56 7.00 11.41 -6.44
C ARG A 56 5.89 11.00 -7.38
N GLY A 57 4.68 11.00 -6.86
CA GLY A 57 3.49 10.71 -7.66
C GLY A 57 2.96 9.27 -7.54
N PRO A 58 1.97 8.91 -8.33
CA PRO A 58 1.28 7.64 -8.25
C PRO A 58 2.19 6.46 -8.60
N THR A 59 1.89 5.30 -8.02
CA THR A 59 2.57 4.04 -8.32
C THR A 59 1.83 3.27 -9.42
N MET A 60 2.54 2.41 -10.12
CA MET A 60 1.95 1.33 -10.92
C MET A 60 1.34 0.31 -9.94
N PRO A 61 0.08 -0.12 -10.13
CA PRO A 61 -0.52 -1.13 -9.27
C PRO A 61 0.28 -2.44 -9.25
N SER A 62 0.18 -3.19 -8.14
CA SER A 62 0.71 -4.55 -8.08
C SER A 62 0.10 -5.44 -9.16
N ALA A 63 0.81 -6.49 -9.56
CA ALA A 63 0.33 -7.40 -10.61
C ALA A 63 -0.99 -8.08 -10.21
N ARG A 64 -1.17 -8.45 -8.93
CA ARG A 64 -2.45 -8.99 -8.43
C ARG A 64 -3.59 -8.01 -8.60
N CYS A 65 -3.40 -6.78 -8.15
CA CYS A 65 -4.42 -5.74 -8.28
C CYS A 65 -4.76 -5.50 -9.76
N LEU A 66 -3.73 -5.40 -10.60
CA LEU A 66 -3.91 -5.12 -12.01
C LEU A 66 -4.60 -6.28 -12.75
N VAL A 67 -4.16 -7.52 -12.55
CA VAL A 67 -4.80 -8.68 -13.21
C VAL A 67 -6.25 -8.85 -12.78
N SER A 68 -6.55 -8.59 -11.48
CA SER A 68 -7.93 -8.67 -10.98
C SER A 68 -8.83 -7.61 -11.64
N ALA A 69 -8.35 -6.37 -11.78
CA ALA A 69 -9.08 -5.32 -12.46
C ALA A 69 -9.30 -5.64 -13.95
N LEU A 70 -8.26 -6.14 -14.62
CA LEU A 70 -8.32 -6.47 -16.05
C LEU A 70 -9.17 -7.72 -16.34
N ASP A 71 -9.17 -8.71 -15.44
CA ASP A 71 -10.04 -9.88 -15.58
C ASP A 71 -11.53 -9.50 -15.43
N LEU A 72 -11.84 -8.62 -14.47
CA LEU A 72 -13.19 -8.06 -14.31
C LEU A 72 -13.61 -7.13 -15.48
N LEU A 73 -12.65 -6.52 -16.17
CA LEU A 73 -12.89 -5.68 -17.34
C LEU A 73 -13.27 -6.49 -18.57
N GLU A 74 -12.92 -7.78 -18.61
CA GLU A 74 -13.24 -8.69 -19.72
C GLU A 74 -12.83 -8.12 -21.09
N PRO A 75 -11.55 -7.76 -21.32
CA PRO A 75 -11.14 -7.16 -22.60
C PRO A 75 -11.18 -8.20 -23.73
N SER A 76 -11.69 -7.80 -24.88
CA SER A 76 -11.72 -8.62 -26.12
C SER A 76 -11.46 -7.77 -27.36
N GLU A 77 -11.06 -8.38 -28.46
CA GLU A 77 -10.48 -7.75 -29.66
C GLU A 77 -11.32 -6.62 -30.27
N ASP A 78 -12.64 -6.65 -30.11
CA ASP A 78 -13.53 -5.67 -30.73
C ASP A 78 -13.89 -4.45 -29.86
N LEU A 79 -13.43 -4.40 -28.63
CA LEU A 79 -13.83 -3.40 -27.66
C LEU A 79 -12.95 -2.15 -27.72
N ARG A 80 -13.55 -0.98 -27.51
CA ARG A 80 -12.84 0.28 -27.23
C ARG A 80 -12.76 0.49 -25.74
N ILE A 81 -11.58 0.85 -25.26
CA ILE A 81 -11.31 0.92 -23.84
C ILE A 81 -10.79 2.31 -23.47
N LEU A 82 -11.42 2.94 -22.47
CA LEU A 82 -10.95 4.14 -21.82
C LEU A 82 -10.23 3.76 -20.53
N VAL A 83 -9.03 4.29 -20.32
CA VAL A 83 -8.25 4.13 -19.07
C VAL A 83 -8.06 5.50 -18.43
N ALA A 84 -8.66 5.73 -17.29
CA ALA A 84 -8.43 6.92 -16.47
C ALA A 84 -7.31 6.66 -15.46
N GLY A 85 -6.28 7.53 -15.44
CA GLY A 85 -5.15 7.41 -14.55
C GLY A 85 -4.26 6.19 -14.81
N CYS A 86 -3.77 6.05 -16.04
CA CYS A 86 -3.08 4.85 -16.54
C CYS A 86 -1.75 4.51 -15.84
N ARG A 87 -1.28 5.36 -14.90
CA ARG A 87 -0.15 5.06 -14.01
C ARG A 87 1.08 4.48 -14.73
N GLY A 88 1.69 5.27 -15.58
CA GLY A 88 2.94 4.97 -16.28
C GLY A 88 2.81 4.25 -17.63
N GLY A 89 1.60 3.89 -18.05
CA GLY A 89 1.33 3.35 -19.39
C GLY A 89 1.20 1.82 -19.47
N TYR A 90 1.76 1.07 -18.51
CA TYR A 90 1.76 -0.40 -18.54
C TYR A 90 0.36 -1.03 -18.59
N PRO A 91 -0.64 -0.59 -17.78
CA PRO A 91 -2.00 -1.14 -17.89
C PRO A 91 -2.62 -0.96 -19.29
N ALA A 92 -2.38 0.19 -19.92
CA ALA A 92 -2.87 0.44 -21.29
C ALA A 92 -2.14 -0.41 -22.32
N ALA A 93 -0.84 -0.65 -22.15
CA ALA A 93 -0.08 -1.54 -23.02
C ALA A 93 -0.58 -3.00 -22.96
N LEU A 94 -0.91 -3.49 -21.76
CA LEU A 94 -1.54 -4.81 -21.59
C LEU A 94 -2.88 -4.91 -22.33
N LEU A 95 -3.71 -3.87 -22.21
CA LEU A 95 -4.98 -3.82 -22.92
C LEU A 95 -4.79 -3.71 -24.43
N ALA A 96 -3.85 -2.89 -24.88
CA ALA A 96 -3.55 -2.72 -26.30
C ALA A 96 -3.00 -4.00 -26.97
N GLU A 97 -2.30 -4.85 -26.22
CA GLU A 97 -1.89 -6.18 -26.71
C GLU A 97 -3.09 -7.09 -27.00
N ILE A 98 -4.24 -6.84 -26.37
CA ILE A 98 -5.47 -7.64 -26.52
C ILE A 98 -6.37 -7.03 -27.62
N VAL A 99 -6.69 -5.73 -27.47
CA VAL A 99 -7.72 -5.07 -28.30
C VAL A 99 -7.13 -4.31 -29.50
N GLY A 100 -5.83 -4.14 -29.56
CA GLY A 100 -5.13 -3.26 -30.50
C GLY A 100 -4.94 -1.84 -29.94
N PRO A 101 -3.79 -1.20 -30.26
CA PRO A 101 -3.43 0.10 -29.68
C PRO A 101 -4.41 1.24 -30.07
N ASP A 102 -4.98 1.24 -31.26
CA ASP A 102 -5.92 2.27 -31.73
C ASP A 102 -7.26 2.26 -30.99
N ARG A 103 -7.55 1.20 -30.23
CA ARG A 103 -8.79 1.02 -29.48
C ARG A 103 -8.66 1.42 -28.01
N VAL A 104 -7.47 1.84 -27.58
CA VAL A 104 -7.19 2.26 -26.21
C VAL A 104 -7.01 3.77 -26.15
N VAL A 105 -7.74 4.41 -25.23
CA VAL A 105 -7.61 5.83 -24.93
C VAL A 105 -7.24 6.00 -23.47
N ILE A 106 -6.20 6.78 -23.20
CA ILE A 106 -5.79 7.15 -21.86
C ILE A 106 -6.24 8.58 -21.57
N VAL A 107 -6.85 8.79 -20.41
CA VAL A 107 -7.16 10.12 -19.88
C VAL A 107 -6.27 10.37 -18.67
N ASP A 108 -5.49 11.44 -18.71
CA ASP A 108 -4.72 11.92 -17.57
C ASP A 108 -4.62 13.45 -17.64
N THR A 109 -4.97 14.15 -16.57
CA THR A 109 -4.97 15.62 -16.52
C THR A 109 -3.57 16.20 -16.40
N ASP A 110 -2.60 15.45 -15.91
CA ASP A 110 -1.21 15.87 -15.71
C ASP A 110 -0.40 15.78 -17.00
N ALA A 111 0.20 16.88 -17.40
CA ALA A 111 0.94 16.99 -18.67
C ALA A 111 2.22 16.15 -18.64
N ASP A 112 2.98 16.21 -17.55
CA ASP A 112 4.28 15.53 -17.43
C ASP A 112 4.06 14.00 -17.45
N ARG A 113 2.98 13.52 -16.81
CA ARG A 113 2.61 12.10 -16.87
C ARG A 113 2.19 11.67 -18.28
N ARG A 114 1.44 12.52 -19.01
CA ARG A 114 1.07 12.20 -20.40
C ARG A 114 2.31 12.07 -21.29
N ASP A 115 3.26 12.99 -21.17
CA ASP A 115 4.49 12.97 -21.94
C ASP A 115 5.32 11.73 -21.64
N LEU A 116 5.52 11.42 -20.35
CA LEU A 116 6.22 10.22 -19.89
C LEU A 116 5.55 8.93 -20.40
N MET A 117 4.21 8.83 -20.29
CA MET A 117 3.48 7.66 -20.83
C MET A 117 3.63 7.56 -22.35
N GLY A 118 3.55 8.68 -23.05
CA GLY A 118 3.72 8.72 -24.50
C GLY A 118 5.10 8.25 -24.96
N GLU A 119 6.14 8.63 -24.25
CA GLU A 119 7.52 8.17 -24.52
C GLU A 119 7.65 6.65 -24.30
N ARG A 120 7.18 6.15 -23.16
CA ARG A 120 7.28 4.74 -22.80
C ARG A 120 6.45 3.84 -23.72
N LEU A 121 5.24 4.23 -24.04
CA LEU A 121 4.37 3.49 -24.94
C LEU A 121 4.97 3.41 -26.35
N ARG A 122 5.50 4.52 -26.88
CA ARG A 122 6.23 4.52 -28.17
C ARG A 122 7.44 3.63 -28.14
N ALA A 123 8.27 3.73 -27.09
CA ALA A 123 9.45 2.89 -26.94
C ALA A 123 9.11 1.40 -26.82
N ALA A 124 7.92 1.06 -26.32
CA ALA A 124 7.41 -0.30 -26.20
C ALA A 124 6.61 -0.78 -27.44
N GLY A 125 6.46 0.05 -28.49
CA GLY A 125 5.78 -0.31 -29.75
C GLY A 125 4.27 -0.13 -29.74
N PHE A 126 3.70 0.68 -28.81
CA PHE A 126 2.26 0.96 -28.71
C PHE A 126 1.91 2.39 -29.16
N GLU A 127 2.36 2.78 -30.34
CA GLU A 127 2.23 4.16 -30.87
C GLU A 127 0.80 4.59 -31.16
N GLY A 128 -0.13 3.64 -31.37
CA GLY A 128 -1.54 3.93 -31.70
C GLY A 128 -2.39 4.32 -30.49
N ILE A 129 -1.90 4.15 -29.27
CA ILE A 129 -2.64 4.53 -28.07
C ILE A 129 -2.78 6.05 -27.98
N ARG A 130 -4.02 6.53 -27.91
CA ARG A 130 -4.32 7.95 -27.81
C ARG A 130 -4.31 8.41 -26.34
N ILE A 131 -3.53 9.45 -26.04
CA ILE A 131 -3.42 10.03 -24.70
C ILE A 131 -4.01 11.44 -24.73
N VAL A 132 -4.98 11.71 -23.85
CA VAL A 132 -5.71 12.98 -23.83
C VAL A 132 -5.82 13.56 -22.42
N ALA A 133 -5.93 14.90 -22.31
CA ALA A 133 -6.06 15.59 -21.03
C ALA A 133 -7.48 15.48 -20.44
N GLN A 134 -8.49 15.32 -21.29
CA GLN A 134 -9.89 15.21 -20.90
C GLN A 134 -10.57 14.11 -21.72
N PRO A 135 -11.61 13.47 -21.16
CA PRO A 135 -12.34 12.45 -21.86
C PRO A 135 -12.88 12.97 -23.21
N PRO A 136 -12.70 12.24 -24.31
CA PRO A 136 -13.25 12.62 -25.59
C PRO A 136 -14.78 12.43 -25.62
N PRO A 137 -15.51 13.12 -26.48
CA PRO A 137 -16.97 13.05 -26.56
C PRO A 137 -17.45 11.79 -27.35
N GLU A 138 -16.98 10.63 -26.94
CA GLU A 138 -17.29 9.31 -27.49
C GLU A 138 -17.55 8.31 -26.38
N THR A 139 -18.19 7.20 -26.71
CA THR A 139 -18.49 6.15 -25.73
C THR A 139 -17.57 4.95 -25.89
N PHE A 140 -17.37 4.23 -24.78
CA PHE A 140 -16.49 3.09 -24.67
C PHE A 140 -17.24 1.90 -24.09
N GLU A 141 -17.03 0.72 -24.66
CA GLU A 141 -17.62 -0.51 -24.15
C GLU A 141 -17.00 -0.91 -22.81
N ARG A 142 -15.77 -0.43 -22.53
CA ARG A 142 -15.07 -0.67 -21.27
C ARG A 142 -14.39 0.60 -20.77
N VAL A 143 -14.49 0.82 -19.46
CA VAL A 143 -13.79 1.92 -18.79
C VAL A 143 -13.05 1.35 -17.60
N LEU A 144 -11.75 1.61 -17.50
CA LEU A 144 -10.91 1.24 -16.37
C LEU A 144 -10.48 2.51 -15.63
N VAL A 145 -10.73 2.58 -14.34
CA VAL A 145 -10.36 3.72 -13.48
C VAL A 145 -9.28 3.27 -12.51
N LEU A 146 -8.09 3.84 -12.65
CA LEU A 146 -6.90 3.55 -11.84
C LEU A 146 -6.43 4.75 -11.00
N ASP A 147 -7.16 5.85 -11.02
CA ASP A 147 -6.89 7.05 -10.23
C ASP A 147 -8.07 7.42 -9.31
N ALA A 148 -8.01 8.63 -8.76
CA ALA A 148 -9.05 9.18 -7.89
C ALA A 148 -10.30 9.70 -8.63
N THR A 149 -10.38 9.51 -9.95
CA THR A 149 -11.57 9.95 -10.73
C THR A 149 -12.80 9.21 -10.24
N ALA A 150 -13.82 9.96 -9.83
CA ALA A 150 -15.07 9.36 -9.39
C ALA A 150 -15.74 8.58 -10.55
N PRO A 151 -16.04 7.29 -10.38
CA PRO A 151 -16.59 6.44 -11.46
C PRO A 151 -17.84 7.02 -12.10
N ARG A 152 -18.71 7.67 -11.34
CA ARG A 152 -19.92 8.33 -11.83
C ARG A 152 -19.66 9.47 -12.81
N GLN A 153 -18.49 10.12 -12.75
CA GLN A 153 -18.12 11.15 -13.72
C GLN A 153 -17.82 10.58 -15.11
N LEU A 154 -17.43 9.32 -15.18
CA LEU A 154 -17.15 8.61 -16.41
C LEU A 154 -18.32 7.74 -16.90
N GLU A 155 -19.39 7.63 -16.11
CA GLU A 155 -20.61 6.88 -16.48
C GLU A 155 -21.22 7.34 -17.81
N PRO A 156 -21.30 8.66 -18.14
CA PRO A 156 -21.81 9.12 -19.42
C PRO A 156 -21.02 8.64 -20.64
N LEU A 157 -19.77 8.21 -20.43
CA LEU A 157 -18.88 7.69 -21.48
C LEU A 157 -19.04 6.18 -21.70
N LEU A 158 -19.87 5.49 -20.89
CA LEU A 158 -20.14 4.08 -21.12
C LEU A 158 -21.07 3.90 -22.34
N ALA A 159 -20.67 3.01 -23.23
CA ALA A 159 -21.55 2.49 -24.27
C ALA A 159 -22.71 1.69 -23.66
N ASP A 160 -23.71 1.38 -24.45
CA ASP A 160 -24.83 0.52 -24.06
C ASP A 160 -24.96 -0.62 -25.07
N PRO A 161 -24.57 -1.84 -24.72
CA PRO A 161 -24.04 -2.30 -23.41
C PRO A 161 -22.57 -1.92 -23.17
N GLY A 162 -22.25 -1.66 -21.91
CA GLY A 162 -20.88 -1.37 -21.49
C GLY A 162 -20.71 -1.42 -19.99
N PHE A 163 -19.46 -1.47 -19.51
CA PHE A 163 -19.21 -1.38 -18.08
C PHE A 163 -17.88 -0.73 -17.72
N LEU A 164 -17.82 -0.26 -16.49
CA LEU A 164 -16.68 0.40 -15.88
C LEU A 164 -16.21 -0.42 -14.69
N ILE A 165 -14.90 -0.59 -14.58
CA ILE A 165 -14.23 -1.14 -13.42
C ILE A 165 -13.46 -0.02 -12.74
N ALA A 166 -13.69 0.12 -11.44
CA ALA A 166 -12.89 0.97 -10.56
C ALA A 166 -12.56 0.22 -9.28
N ARG A 167 -11.54 0.66 -8.59
CA ARG A 167 -11.23 0.09 -7.29
C ARG A 167 -12.26 0.56 -6.26
N GLY A 168 -12.73 -0.34 -5.38
CA GLY A 168 -13.68 -0.06 -4.31
C GLY A 168 -13.02 0.04 -2.91
N ARG A 169 -13.74 0.33 -1.82
CA ARG A 169 -13.19 0.51 -0.46
C ARG A 169 -12.79 -0.79 0.23
N GLY A 170 -11.64 -0.81 0.89
CA GLY A 170 -11.20 -1.75 1.91
C GLY A 170 -9.76 -1.44 2.29
N VAL A 171 -9.46 -1.22 3.56
CA VAL A 171 -8.08 -0.96 4.02
C VAL A 171 -7.24 -2.22 3.95
N HIS A 172 -7.89 -3.39 3.93
CA HIS A 172 -7.26 -4.70 3.92
C HIS A 172 -7.77 -5.64 2.83
N ASP A 173 -8.81 -5.22 2.07
CA ASP A 173 -9.42 -6.06 1.02
C ASP A 173 -9.33 -5.36 -0.33
N LEU A 174 -8.83 -6.07 -1.34
CA LEU A 174 -9.00 -5.66 -2.72
C LEU A 174 -10.51 -5.70 -3.04
N ALA A 175 -11.09 -4.54 -3.19
CA ALA A 175 -12.48 -4.41 -3.59
C ALA A 175 -12.56 -3.69 -4.94
N PHE A 176 -13.43 -4.15 -5.81
CA PHE A 176 -13.68 -3.53 -7.11
C PHE A 176 -15.16 -3.17 -7.25
N LEU A 177 -15.39 -2.01 -7.82
CA LEU A 177 -16.70 -1.55 -8.24
C LEU A 177 -16.84 -1.82 -9.73
N LYS A 178 -17.92 -2.49 -10.13
CA LYS A 178 -18.33 -2.63 -11.54
C LYS A 178 -19.64 -1.89 -11.74
N LEU A 179 -19.62 -0.83 -12.56
CA LEU A 179 -20.85 -0.19 -13.06
C LEU A 179 -21.18 -0.82 -14.41
N VAL A 180 -22.38 -1.38 -14.54
CA VAL A 180 -22.86 -2.02 -15.77
C VAL A 180 -23.98 -1.17 -16.34
N ARG A 181 -23.84 -0.73 -17.59
CA ARG A 181 -24.89 -0.04 -18.34
C ARG A 181 -25.52 -1.02 -19.32
N HIS A 182 -26.85 -1.15 -19.25
CA HIS A 182 -27.61 -1.98 -20.17
C HIS A 182 -29.04 -1.49 -20.29
N GLY A 183 -29.54 -1.29 -21.54
CA GLY A 183 -30.87 -0.82 -21.80
C GLY A 183 -31.18 0.58 -21.24
N GLY A 184 -30.17 1.45 -21.16
CA GLY A 184 -30.29 2.81 -20.62
C GLY A 184 -30.21 2.89 -19.08
N GLU A 185 -30.19 1.77 -18.39
CA GLU A 185 -30.05 1.71 -16.92
C GLU A 185 -28.60 1.37 -16.51
N THR A 186 -28.18 1.87 -15.34
CA THR A 186 -26.86 1.56 -14.75
C THR A 186 -27.04 0.84 -13.44
N ALA A 187 -26.46 -0.36 -13.33
CA ALA A 187 -26.39 -1.15 -12.11
C ALA A 187 -24.99 -1.12 -11.54
N GLN A 188 -24.87 -1.16 -10.22
CA GLN A 188 -23.61 -1.20 -9.50
C GLN A 188 -23.42 -2.56 -8.82
N LEU A 189 -22.27 -3.17 -9.03
CA LEU A 189 -21.84 -4.41 -8.39
C LEU A 189 -20.53 -4.16 -7.64
N THR A 190 -20.37 -4.77 -6.48
CA THR A 190 -19.13 -4.72 -5.71
C THR A 190 -18.52 -6.11 -5.61
N PHE A 191 -17.23 -6.23 -5.90
CA PHE A 191 -16.45 -7.46 -5.79
C PHE A 191 -15.39 -7.24 -4.71
N SER A 192 -15.18 -8.22 -3.85
CA SER A 192 -14.11 -8.20 -2.86
C SER A 192 -13.26 -9.46 -2.98
N GLU A 193 -11.97 -9.33 -2.73
CA GLU A 193 -11.07 -10.48 -2.62
C GLU A 193 -11.47 -11.31 -1.37
N ALA A 194 -11.71 -12.61 -1.56
CA ALA A 194 -11.89 -13.54 -0.46
C ALA A 194 -10.52 -13.97 0.10
N PRO A 195 -10.43 -14.42 1.36
CA PRO A 195 -9.23 -15.03 1.90
C PRO A 195 -8.72 -16.14 0.97
N GLY A 196 -7.50 -15.99 0.45
CA GLY A 196 -6.90 -16.89 -0.54
C GLY A 196 -6.79 -16.32 -1.96
N GLY A 197 -7.10 -15.03 -2.16
CA GLY A 197 -6.87 -14.35 -3.46
C GLY A 197 -7.95 -14.57 -4.51
N VAL A 198 -9.08 -15.19 -4.16
CA VAL A 198 -10.21 -15.41 -5.09
C VAL A 198 -11.20 -14.25 -4.96
N ILE A 199 -11.53 -13.60 -6.09
CA ILE A 199 -12.58 -12.59 -6.11
C ILE A 199 -13.92 -13.27 -5.85
N ALA A 200 -14.52 -12.99 -4.69
CA ALA A 200 -15.86 -13.44 -4.37
C ALA A 200 -16.87 -12.67 -5.23
N GLY A 201 -17.93 -13.36 -5.67
CA GLY A 201 -19.02 -12.78 -6.45
C GLY A 201 -19.68 -11.57 -5.79
N PRO A 202 -20.65 -10.92 -6.46
CA PRO A 202 -21.24 -9.67 -5.99
C PRO A 202 -21.79 -9.82 -4.58
N ARG A 203 -21.30 -8.99 -3.65
CA ARG A 203 -21.97 -8.75 -2.38
C ARG A 203 -23.04 -7.69 -2.62
N ASP A 204 -24.22 -7.87 -2.04
CA ASP A 204 -25.35 -6.97 -2.21
C ASP A 204 -24.94 -5.50 -2.12
N ALA A 205 -25.37 -4.73 -3.12
CA ALA A 205 -24.92 -3.38 -3.44
C ALA A 205 -25.45 -2.29 -2.47
N THR A 206 -25.67 -2.61 -1.21
CA THR A 206 -26.05 -1.64 -0.17
C THR A 206 -24.86 -1.15 0.59
N GLY A 207 -23.89 -0.55 -0.13
CA GLY A 207 -22.84 0.24 0.50
C GLY A 207 -23.38 1.64 0.80
N PRO A 208 -23.01 2.25 1.97
CA PRO A 208 -23.45 3.58 2.31
C PRO A 208 -23.00 4.61 1.28
N GLU A 209 -23.89 5.55 0.95
CA GLU A 209 -23.57 6.75 0.17
C GLU A 209 -22.39 7.48 0.83
N GLY A 210 -21.37 7.78 0.07
CA GLY A 210 -20.21 8.53 0.55
C GLY A 210 -18.86 7.83 0.40
N VAL A 211 -18.72 6.92 -0.56
CA VAL A 211 -17.45 6.28 -0.88
C VAL A 211 -16.48 7.29 -1.49
N ASP A 212 -15.47 7.70 -0.70
CA ASP A 212 -14.36 8.52 -1.19
C ASP A 212 -13.36 7.62 -1.93
N PHE A 213 -13.50 7.55 -3.26
CA PHE A 213 -12.64 6.77 -4.14
C PHE A 213 -11.20 7.28 -4.21
N GLY A 214 -10.95 8.54 -3.81
CA GLY A 214 -9.60 9.11 -3.73
C GLY A 214 -8.72 8.47 -2.65
N ARG A 215 -9.34 7.86 -1.63
CA ARG A 215 -8.59 7.21 -0.54
C ARG A 215 -8.17 5.76 -0.81
N LEU A 216 -8.57 5.16 -1.91
CA LEU A 216 -8.49 3.71 -2.09
C LEU A 216 -7.33 3.21 -2.91
N PHE A 217 -6.86 4.01 -3.84
CA PHE A 217 -5.49 3.85 -4.29
C PHE A 217 -4.49 4.21 -3.18
N ALA A 218 -5.01 4.73 -2.07
CA ALA A 218 -4.26 5.24 -0.95
C ALA A 218 -3.40 4.18 -0.23
N VAL A 219 -3.68 2.89 -0.27
CA VAL A 219 -2.72 1.93 0.29
C VAL A 219 -1.52 1.78 -0.65
N GLU A 220 -1.72 1.77 -1.95
CA GLU A 220 -0.64 1.73 -2.93
C GLU A 220 0.03 3.10 -3.10
N ASP A 221 -0.75 4.20 -3.03
CA ASP A 221 -0.24 5.56 -3.04
C ASP A 221 0.07 6.08 -1.63
N LEU A 222 -0.31 5.40 -0.55
CA LEU A 222 -0.09 5.79 0.84
C LEU A 222 1.38 6.06 1.11
N LEU A 223 2.26 5.22 0.58
CA LEU A 223 3.70 5.41 0.65
C LEU A 223 4.19 6.61 -0.14
N VAL A 224 3.61 6.86 -1.30
CA VAL A 224 3.95 8.01 -2.13
C VAL A 224 3.35 9.27 -1.52
N HIS A 225 2.12 9.22 -1.00
CA HIS A 225 1.45 10.35 -0.36
C HIS A 225 1.95 10.61 1.07
N ALA A 226 2.31 9.60 1.84
CA ALA A 226 3.04 9.78 3.09
C ALA A 226 4.37 10.47 2.82
N TRP A 227 5.03 10.09 1.74
CA TRP A 227 6.26 10.71 1.26
C TRP A 227 6.09 12.16 0.80
N GLU A 228 4.95 12.49 0.17
CA GLU A 228 4.64 13.83 -0.32
C GLU A 228 3.95 14.72 0.73
N GLY A 229 3.70 14.20 1.94
CA GLY A 229 3.03 14.96 2.99
C GLY A 229 1.52 15.14 2.78
N ARG A 230 0.87 14.29 1.99
CA ARG A 230 -0.55 14.44 1.61
C ARG A 230 -1.50 13.49 2.30
N VAL A 231 -1.02 12.57 3.13
CA VAL A 231 -1.86 11.59 3.82
C VAL A 231 -2.17 12.09 5.23
N THR A 232 -3.46 12.16 5.56
CA THR A 232 -3.98 12.58 6.86
C THR A 232 -4.50 11.37 7.63
N GLY A 233 -3.66 10.75 8.44
CA GLY A 233 -4.01 9.65 9.35
C GLY A 233 -2.90 9.43 10.37
N HIS A 234 -3.22 8.91 11.56
CA HIS A 234 -2.24 8.74 12.63
C HIS A 234 -1.07 7.84 12.25
N TYR A 235 -1.35 6.78 11.49
CA TYR A 235 -0.35 5.84 11.00
C TYR A 235 0.59 6.52 10.00
N ASP A 236 0.03 7.36 9.15
CA ASP A 236 0.72 8.01 8.05
C ASP A 236 1.68 9.09 8.53
N GLN A 237 1.30 9.85 9.55
CA GLN A 237 2.17 10.89 10.11
C GLN A 237 3.40 10.25 10.76
N HIS A 238 3.21 9.21 11.57
CA HIS A 238 4.29 8.53 12.25
C HIS A 238 5.24 7.83 11.27
N PHE A 239 4.71 7.16 10.26
CA PHE A 239 5.51 6.56 9.21
C PHE A 239 6.27 7.61 8.42
N ARG A 240 5.61 8.72 8.07
CA ARG A 240 6.25 9.84 7.38
C ARG A 240 7.41 10.40 8.20
N ASP A 241 7.20 10.66 9.48
CA ASP A 241 8.23 11.19 10.37
C ASP A 241 9.44 10.24 10.43
N ILE A 242 9.22 8.93 10.58
CA ILE A 242 10.27 7.92 10.54
C ILE A 242 11.00 7.91 9.21
N VAL A 243 10.27 7.93 8.11
CA VAL A 243 10.87 7.87 6.77
C VAL A 243 11.57 9.17 6.43
N GLU A 244 10.98 10.32 6.76
CA GLU A 244 11.64 11.62 6.58
C GLU A 244 12.91 11.71 7.42
N GLU A 245 12.89 11.27 8.68
CA GLU A 245 14.08 11.24 9.54
C GLU A 245 15.15 10.26 9.04
N THR A 246 14.73 9.06 8.63
CA THR A 246 15.66 8.02 8.16
C THR A 246 16.35 8.40 6.85
N PHE A 247 15.63 9.12 5.98
CA PHE A 247 16.06 9.42 4.62
C PHE A 247 16.12 10.92 4.30
N ALA A 248 15.78 11.81 5.25
CA ALA A 248 16.06 13.22 5.19
C ALA A 248 17.53 13.52 5.50
N GLY A 249 18.39 13.05 4.67
CA GLY A 249 19.55 13.91 4.40
C GLY A 249 18.95 15.17 3.80
N GLY A 250 19.17 16.33 4.40
CA GLY A 250 18.75 17.62 3.88
C GLY A 250 19.06 17.81 2.41
N PRO A 251 18.76 18.95 1.79
CA PRO A 251 19.01 19.15 0.39
C PRO A 251 20.40 18.63 0.08
N LEU A 252 20.49 17.67 -0.85
CA LEU A 252 21.71 16.97 -1.23
C LEU A 252 22.84 17.98 -1.41
N ASP A 253 23.59 18.23 -0.35
CA ASP A 253 24.87 18.93 -0.46
C ASP A 253 25.85 17.87 -0.98
N THR A 254 25.87 17.76 -2.32
CA THR A 254 26.65 16.77 -3.07
C THR A 254 28.16 16.93 -2.87
N ALA A 255 28.62 17.93 -2.13
CA ALA A 255 30.04 18.22 -1.92
C ALA A 255 30.65 17.49 -0.70
N ALA A 256 29.87 16.90 0.19
CA ALA A 256 30.35 16.35 1.46
C ALA A 256 30.28 14.80 1.59
N PHE A 257 29.85 14.08 0.55
CA PHE A 257 29.67 12.62 0.65
C PHE A 257 30.77 11.84 -0.06
N ASP A 258 31.30 10.88 0.68
CA ASP A 258 32.16 9.84 0.13
C ASP A 258 31.36 9.08 -0.94
N ALA A 259 31.68 9.32 -2.22
CA ALA A 259 30.94 8.83 -3.40
C ALA A 259 30.76 7.30 -3.43
N ALA A 260 31.46 6.54 -2.59
CA ALA A 260 31.36 5.09 -2.47
C ALA A 260 30.20 4.62 -1.55
N GLN A 261 29.68 5.47 -0.64
CA GLN A 261 28.61 5.08 0.30
C GLN A 261 27.20 5.47 -0.19
N GLU A 262 27.06 6.49 -1.00
CA GLU A 262 25.78 6.98 -1.55
C GLU A 262 24.98 5.91 -2.29
N PRO A 263 25.56 5.15 -3.25
CA PRO A 263 24.80 4.12 -3.96
C PRO A 263 24.24 3.03 -3.06
N CYS A 264 24.97 2.70 -1.94
CA CYS A 264 24.51 1.70 -0.98
C CYS A 264 23.35 2.20 -0.14
N LYS A 265 23.39 3.44 0.34
CA LYS A 265 22.29 4.05 1.10
C LYS A 265 21.02 4.18 0.27
N ASP A 266 21.17 4.62 -0.96
CA ASP A 266 20.03 4.77 -1.88
C ASP A 266 19.43 3.40 -2.26
N ALA A 267 20.26 2.39 -2.46
CA ALA A 267 19.81 1.02 -2.68
C ALA A 267 19.15 0.42 -1.42
N ALA A 268 19.67 0.71 -0.22
CA ALA A 268 19.07 0.30 1.05
C ALA A 268 17.69 0.94 1.24
N ARG A 269 17.57 2.23 0.95
CA ARG A 269 16.30 2.96 0.98
C ARG A 269 15.25 2.32 0.06
N ARG A 270 15.61 2.03 -1.19
CA ARG A 270 14.72 1.35 -2.13
C ARG A 270 14.27 -0.03 -1.64
N ALA A 271 15.20 -0.79 -1.05
CA ALA A 271 14.89 -2.09 -0.47
C ALA A 271 13.95 -1.98 0.73
N PHE A 272 14.14 -0.98 1.60
CA PHE A 272 13.24 -0.68 2.72
C PHE A 272 11.83 -0.32 2.23
N GLN A 273 11.73 0.54 1.22
CA GLN A 273 10.46 0.93 0.63
C GLN A 273 9.71 -0.26 0.04
N ALA A 274 10.44 -1.10 -0.71
CA ALA A 274 9.91 -2.34 -1.25
C ALA A 274 9.40 -3.26 -0.13
N ALA A 275 10.16 -3.41 0.95
CA ALA A 275 9.80 -4.21 2.12
C ALA A 275 8.50 -3.71 2.77
N TYR A 276 8.38 -2.40 2.97
CA TYR A 276 7.17 -1.82 3.58
C TYR A 276 5.93 -2.02 2.70
N ILE A 277 6.05 -1.87 1.39
CA ILE A 277 4.97 -2.13 0.44
C ILE A 277 4.52 -3.60 0.53
N LEU A 278 5.48 -4.54 0.51
CA LEU A 278 5.20 -5.97 0.66
C LEU A 278 4.53 -6.29 2.00
N GLN A 279 5.00 -5.71 3.10
CA GLN A 279 4.40 -5.85 4.42
C GLN A 279 2.95 -5.35 4.44
N SER A 280 2.70 -4.18 3.85
CA SER A 280 1.34 -3.60 3.74
C SER A 280 0.40 -4.43 2.85
N ALA A 281 0.96 -5.16 1.89
CA ALA A 281 0.23 -6.11 1.05
C ALA A 281 0.02 -7.48 1.70
N GLY A 282 0.58 -7.72 2.91
CA GLY A 282 0.51 -9.00 3.62
C GLY A 282 1.52 -10.06 3.14
N GLU A 283 2.43 -9.69 2.23
CA GLU A 283 3.50 -10.57 1.71
C GLU A 283 4.68 -10.60 2.69
N LEU A 284 4.45 -11.18 3.87
CA LEU A 284 5.32 -11.00 5.03
C LEU A 284 6.72 -11.62 4.85
N GLU A 285 6.84 -12.81 4.27
CA GLU A 285 8.12 -13.47 4.00
C GLU A 285 8.97 -12.62 3.04
N ARG A 286 8.34 -12.14 1.96
CA ARG A 286 9.01 -11.29 0.96
C ARG A 286 9.39 -9.92 1.55
N ALA A 287 8.56 -9.39 2.44
CA ALA A 287 8.87 -8.16 3.18
C ALA A 287 10.10 -8.36 4.09
N ALA A 288 10.16 -9.47 4.82
CA ALA A 288 11.30 -9.81 5.67
C ALA A 288 12.60 -9.90 4.85
N ASP A 289 12.59 -10.60 3.70
CA ASP A 289 13.74 -10.68 2.80
C ASP A 289 14.19 -9.30 2.28
N ALA A 290 13.23 -8.43 1.96
CA ALA A 290 13.51 -7.10 1.46
C ALA A 290 14.06 -6.17 2.57
N TYR A 291 13.54 -6.25 3.81
CA TYR A 291 14.14 -5.55 4.96
C TYR A 291 15.56 -6.07 5.26
N GLU A 292 15.77 -7.38 5.24
CA GLU A 292 17.11 -7.95 5.42
C GLU A 292 18.07 -7.45 4.32
N ARG A 293 17.61 -7.33 3.07
CA ARG A 293 18.41 -6.73 2.00
C ARG A 293 18.73 -5.27 2.27
N SER A 294 17.77 -4.48 2.77
CA SER A 294 18.01 -3.10 3.19
C SER A 294 19.10 -3.02 4.27
N ILE A 295 18.97 -3.85 5.30
CA ILE A 295 19.93 -3.94 6.41
C ILE A 295 21.34 -4.32 5.92
N ARG A 296 21.44 -5.28 4.98
CA ARG A 296 22.74 -5.67 4.40
C ARG A 296 23.39 -4.55 3.57
N LEU A 297 22.61 -3.72 2.93
CA LEU A 297 23.11 -2.62 2.10
C LEU A 297 23.55 -1.42 2.94
N ALA A 298 22.69 -0.99 3.87
CA ALA A 298 23.01 0.02 4.88
C ALA A 298 22.05 -0.17 6.06
N ALA A 299 22.58 -0.71 7.17
CA ALA A 299 21.78 -0.95 8.36
C ALA A 299 21.28 0.36 8.97
N SER A 300 20.02 0.37 9.43
CA SER A 300 19.41 1.47 10.18
C SER A 300 18.54 0.93 11.32
N ALA A 301 18.33 1.73 12.36
CA ALA A 301 17.46 1.37 13.47
C ALA A 301 16.01 1.13 12.99
N GLU A 302 15.56 1.93 12.04
CA GLU A 302 14.25 1.80 11.41
C GLU A 302 14.11 0.48 10.66
N ALA A 303 15.10 0.12 9.83
CA ALA A 303 15.05 -1.13 9.06
C ALA A 303 14.96 -2.34 9.98
N HIS A 304 15.73 -2.35 11.07
CA HIS A 304 15.63 -3.40 12.09
C HIS A 304 14.28 -3.41 12.81
N THR A 305 13.72 -2.24 13.13
CA THR A 305 12.41 -2.12 13.80
C THR A 305 11.29 -2.65 12.91
N PHE A 306 11.25 -2.23 11.64
CA PHE A 306 10.22 -2.70 10.69
C PHE A 306 10.38 -4.17 10.31
N HIS A 307 11.62 -4.67 10.27
CA HIS A 307 11.87 -6.11 10.12
C HIS A 307 11.30 -6.88 11.32
N GLY A 308 11.53 -6.40 12.56
CA GLY A 308 10.91 -6.94 13.76
C GLY A 308 9.38 -6.90 13.71
N TRP A 309 8.82 -5.80 13.21
CA TRP A 309 7.38 -5.68 13.04
C TRP A 309 6.84 -6.71 12.04
N THR A 310 7.55 -6.96 10.94
CA THR A 310 7.18 -8.02 9.99
C THR A 310 7.19 -9.41 10.67
N PHE A 311 8.22 -9.74 11.45
CA PHE A 311 8.26 -10.99 12.22
C PHE A 311 7.10 -11.12 13.20
N SER A 312 6.67 -10.03 13.83
CA SER A 312 5.53 -10.08 14.75
C SER A 312 4.21 -10.42 14.05
N PHE A 313 4.00 -9.95 12.83
CA PHE A 313 2.85 -10.35 12.02
C PHE A 313 2.89 -11.83 11.61
N MET A 314 4.07 -12.41 11.49
CA MET A 314 4.26 -13.84 11.26
C MET A 314 4.13 -14.68 12.55
N GLY A 315 3.97 -14.02 13.71
CA GLY A 315 3.92 -14.68 15.02
C GLY A 315 5.28 -15.05 15.59
N HIS A 316 6.37 -14.64 14.94
CA HIS A 316 7.76 -14.91 15.35
C HIS A 316 8.24 -13.84 16.35
N TYR A 317 7.63 -13.79 17.53
CA TYR A 317 7.87 -12.73 18.51
C TYR A 317 9.29 -12.69 19.06
N ASP A 318 9.98 -13.83 19.20
CA ASP A 318 11.36 -13.86 19.68
C ASP A 318 12.31 -13.23 18.65
N ASP A 319 12.14 -13.51 17.36
CA ASP A 319 12.90 -12.90 16.26
C ASP A 319 12.60 -11.39 16.16
N ALA A 320 11.32 -11.01 16.36
CA ALA A 320 10.90 -9.62 16.40
C ALA A 320 11.58 -8.83 17.53
N ILE A 321 11.66 -9.43 18.73
CA ILE A 321 12.38 -8.84 19.88
C ILE A 321 13.86 -8.67 19.58
N GLU A 322 14.51 -9.67 18.98
CA GLU A 322 15.94 -9.58 18.64
C GLU A 322 16.21 -8.51 17.58
N ALA A 323 15.35 -8.37 16.58
CA ALA A 323 15.45 -7.29 15.60
C ALA A 323 15.31 -5.91 16.26
N CYS A 324 14.34 -5.73 17.15
CA CYS A 324 14.17 -4.49 17.91
C CYS A 324 15.36 -4.18 18.84
N LYS A 325 15.98 -5.18 19.45
CA LYS A 325 17.22 -4.98 20.25
C LYS A 325 18.36 -4.44 19.40
N ARG A 326 18.53 -4.97 18.17
CA ARG A 326 19.54 -4.45 17.22
C ARG A 326 19.25 -3.00 16.83
N ALA A 327 17.97 -2.65 16.65
CA ALA A 327 17.58 -1.26 16.42
C ALA A 327 18.00 -0.35 17.58
N ILE A 328 17.77 -0.78 18.83
CA ILE A 328 18.14 -0.05 20.05
C ILE A 328 19.67 0.09 20.19
N GLU A 329 20.44 -0.93 19.82
CA GLU A 329 21.91 -0.86 19.82
C GLU A 329 22.43 0.21 18.83
N MET A 330 21.75 0.38 17.71
CA MET A 330 22.08 1.39 16.70
C MET A 330 21.67 2.79 17.11
N ASP A 331 20.45 2.94 17.64
CA ASP A 331 19.91 4.21 18.12
C ASP A 331 19.12 4.02 19.43
N PRO A 332 19.77 4.19 20.59
CA PRO A 332 19.10 4.09 21.88
C PRO A 332 18.05 5.17 22.15
N THR A 333 18.02 6.24 21.35
CA THR A 333 17.04 7.33 21.49
C THR A 333 15.72 7.05 20.78
N PHE A 334 15.71 6.05 19.88
CA PHE A 334 14.54 5.69 19.07
C PHE A 334 13.54 4.87 19.90
N GLY A 335 12.34 5.42 20.16
CA GLY A 335 11.37 4.85 21.09
C GLY A 335 10.54 3.70 20.55
N ASN A 336 10.39 3.60 19.23
CA ASN A 336 9.56 2.57 18.59
C ASN A 336 9.97 1.14 18.98
N PRO A 337 11.23 0.71 18.83
CA PRO A 337 11.60 -0.66 19.15
C PRO A 337 11.40 -1.02 20.65
N TYR A 338 11.48 -0.05 21.54
CA TYR A 338 11.16 -0.28 22.95
C TYR A 338 9.67 -0.58 23.15
N ASN A 339 8.78 0.20 22.52
CA ASN A 339 7.35 -0.05 22.56
C ASN A 339 7.00 -1.40 21.96
N ASP A 340 7.62 -1.74 20.83
CA ASP A 340 7.34 -2.96 20.09
C ASP A 340 7.78 -4.20 20.88
N ILE A 341 8.95 -4.18 21.53
CA ILE A 341 9.36 -5.23 22.47
C ILE A 341 8.31 -5.38 23.59
N GLY A 342 7.84 -4.26 24.15
CA GLY A 342 6.79 -4.28 25.17
C GLY A 342 5.51 -4.93 24.67
N ALA A 343 5.07 -4.60 23.46
CA ALA A 343 3.90 -5.18 22.83
C ALA A 343 4.07 -6.69 22.58
N TYR A 344 5.21 -7.12 22.06
CA TYR A 344 5.50 -8.55 21.80
C TYR A 344 5.56 -9.36 23.10
N LEU A 345 6.13 -8.81 24.16
CA LEU A 345 6.14 -9.46 25.49
C LEU A 345 4.72 -9.60 26.07
N ILE A 346 3.82 -8.68 25.79
CA ILE A 346 2.39 -8.81 26.16
C ILE A 346 1.77 -10.00 25.41
N GLU A 347 1.98 -10.13 24.11
CA GLU A 347 1.47 -11.26 23.32
C GLU A 347 2.03 -12.62 23.80
N LEU A 348 3.29 -12.63 24.27
CA LEU A 348 3.92 -13.80 24.90
C LEU A 348 3.47 -14.05 26.35
N GLY A 349 2.57 -13.21 26.92
CA GLY A 349 2.13 -13.32 28.32
C GLY A 349 3.16 -12.90 29.37
N ARG A 350 4.31 -12.34 28.95
CA ARG A 350 5.43 -11.91 29.80
C ARG A 350 5.21 -10.49 30.32
N LEU A 351 4.11 -10.29 31.05
CA LEU A 351 3.62 -8.98 31.43
C LEU A 351 4.59 -8.16 32.28
N ASP A 352 5.28 -8.80 33.23
CA ASP A 352 6.23 -8.09 34.09
C ASP A 352 7.46 -7.62 33.33
N ASP A 353 7.89 -8.41 32.34
CA ASP A 353 9.02 -8.08 31.47
C ASP A 353 8.68 -6.93 30.51
N ALA A 354 7.41 -6.77 30.12
CA ALA A 354 6.96 -5.74 29.20
C ALA A 354 7.06 -4.32 29.79
N ILE A 355 6.79 -4.18 31.12
CA ILE A 355 6.69 -2.87 31.79
C ILE A 355 7.96 -2.02 31.58
N PRO A 356 9.17 -2.49 31.91
CA PRO A 356 10.36 -1.67 31.78
C PRO A 356 10.69 -1.25 30.33
N TRP A 357 10.27 -2.02 29.33
CA TRP A 357 10.44 -1.65 27.93
C TRP A 357 9.49 -0.51 27.53
N LEU A 358 8.22 -0.60 27.93
CA LEU A 358 7.23 0.44 27.68
C LEU A 358 7.56 1.75 28.41
N GLU A 359 8.09 1.67 29.61
CA GLU A 359 8.57 2.85 30.35
C GLU A 359 9.78 3.50 29.65
N LYS A 360 10.70 2.69 29.07
CA LYS A 360 11.80 3.22 28.25
C LYS A 360 11.29 3.86 26.98
N ALA A 361 10.27 3.30 26.31
CA ALA A 361 9.64 3.92 25.15
C ALA A 361 9.09 5.32 25.47
N ILE A 362 8.40 5.47 26.61
CA ILE A 362 7.87 6.76 27.08
C ILE A 362 8.99 7.77 27.39
N ALA A 363 10.15 7.30 27.85
CA ALA A 363 11.28 8.13 28.17
C ALA A 363 12.19 8.44 26.97
N ALA A 364 11.98 7.79 25.82
CA ALA A 364 12.82 7.93 24.64
C ALA A 364 12.68 9.32 24.01
N GLN A 365 13.79 9.90 23.57
CA GLN A 365 13.82 11.26 23.03
C GLN A 365 13.22 11.33 21.62
N ARG A 366 13.46 10.30 20.80
CA ARG A 366 12.97 10.16 19.43
C ARG A 366 11.77 9.21 19.39
N TYR A 367 10.64 9.66 19.94
CA TYR A 367 9.38 8.93 19.93
C TYR A 367 8.20 9.89 19.98
N CYS A 368 7.34 9.89 18.97
CA CYS A 368 6.17 10.78 18.90
C CYS A 368 4.87 10.10 19.37
N CYS A 369 4.83 8.78 19.34
CA CYS A 369 3.60 8.00 19.55
C CYS A 369 3.50 7.43 20.97
N TYR A 370 3.76 8.25 21.99
CA TYR A 370 3.66 7.87 23.41
C TYR A 370 2.34 7.19 23.78
N PHE A 371 1.25 7.54 23.09
CA PHE A 371 -0.05 6.94 23.32
C PHE A 371 -0.09 5.42 23.08
N TYR A 372 0.74 4.87 22.19
CA TYR A 372 0.88 3.42 22.06
C TYR A 372 1.48 2.80 23.31
N ALA A 373 2.58 3.35 23.81
CA ALA A 373 3.26 2.81 24.98
C ALA A 373 2.38 2.93 26.24
N TYR A 374 1.67 4.05 26.42
CA TYR A 374 0.68 4.19 27.51
C TYR A 374 -0.47 3.20 27.37
N THR A 375 -0.98 2.96 26.16
CA THR A 375 -2.07 1.99 25.94
C THR A 375 -1.58 0.57 26.18
N ASN A 376 -0.37 0.22 25.78
CA ASN A 376 0.23 -1.09 26.05
C ASN A 376 0.48 -1.29 27.57
N LEU A 377 0.95 -0.28 28.30
CA LEU A 377 1.01 -0.33 29.76
C LEU A 377 -0.37 -0.55 30.37
N ALA A 378 -1.40 0.11 29.88
CA ALA A 378 -2.76 -0.10 30.34
C ALA A 378 -3.24 -1.55 30.09
N ARG A 379 -2.90 -2.14 28.91
CA ARG A 379 -3.19 -3.56 28.62
C ARG A 379 -2.50 -4.47 29.65
N VAL A 380 -1.24 -4.23 29.97
CA VAL A 380 -0.53 -4.96 31.01
C VAL A 380 -1.23 -4.85 32.35
N TYR A 381 -1.55 -3.63 32.79
CA TYR A 381 -2.19 -3.42 34.09
C TYR A 381 -3.62 -3.98 34.16
N LEU A 382 -4.38 -3.97 33.07
CA LEU A 382 -5.69 -4.62 32.97
C LEU A 382 -5.58 -6.13 33.15
N GLN A 383 -4.65 -6.78 32.47
CA GLN A 383 -4.40 -8.23 32.61
C GLN A 383 -3.92 -8.61 34.03
N LYS A 384 -3.22 -7.70 34.71
CA LYS A 384 -2.80 -7.86 36.12
C LYS A 384 -3.89 -7.48 37.13
N GLY A 385 -5.09 -7.05 36.70
CA GLY A 385 -6.18 -6.61 37.56
C GLY A 385 -5.96 -5.24 38.22
N LEU A 386 -4.93 -4.49 37.84
CA LEU A 386 -4.54 -3.20 38.41
C LEU A 386 -5.29 -2.04 37.72
N ARG A 387 -6.62 -2.01 37.90
CA ARG A 387 -7.54 -1.12 37.18
C ARG A 387 -7.19 0.37 37.27
N GLU A 388 -6.81 0.85 38.46
CA GLU A 388 -6.47 2.26 38.66
C GLU A 388 -5.20 2.68 37.89
N LYS A 389 -4.20 1.77 37.83
CA LYS A 389 -3.01 2.02 37.02
C LYS A 389 -3.34 2.04 35.54
N ALA A 390 -4.16 1.09 35.09
CA ALA A 390 -4.61 1.03 33.70
C ALA A 390 -5.34 2.32 33.31
N ARG A 391 -6.29 2.78 34.16
CA ARG A 391 -7.03 4.03 33.93
C ARG A 391 -6.09 5.22 33.75
N LYS A 392 -5.10 5.36 34.63
CA LYS A 392 -4.12 6.46 34.55
C LYS A 392 -3.37 6.42 33.22
N CYS A 393 -2.93 5.24 32.76
CA CYS A 393 -2.25 5.10 31.49
C CYS A 393 -3.17 5.42 30.31
N LEU A 394 -4.43 4.98 30.31
CA LEU A 394 -5.38 5.31 29.24
C LEU A 394 -5.67 6.82 29.16
N VAL A 395 -5.82 7.48 30.31
CA VAL A 395 -5.97 8.95 30.35
C VAL A 395 -4.73 9.64 29.78
N GLN A 396 -3.52 9.16 30.10
CA GLN A 396 -2.28 9.70 29.53
C GLN A 396 -2.22 9.48 28.00
N ALA A 397 -2.60 8.29 27.53
CA ALA A 397 -2.68 8.01 26.10
C ALA A 397 -3.61 8.99 25.36
N LEU A 398 -4.80 9.24 25.92
CA LEU A 398 -5.80 10.15 25.36
C LEU A 398 -5.46 11.65 25.53
N GLN A 399 -4.59 11.99 26.47
CA GLN A 399 -4.03 13.36 26.54
C GLN A 399 -3.07 13.61 25.38
N VAL A 400 -2.31 12.59 24.96
CA VAL A 400 -1.40 12.67 23.80
C VAL A 400 -2.20 12.59 22.48
N ASN A 401 -3.12 11.65 22.40
CA ASN A 401 -3.96 11.46 21.22
C ASN A 401 -5.42 11.20 21.62
N PRO A 402 -6.27 12.26 21.67
CA PRO A 402 -7.66 12.13 22.07
C PRO A 402 -8.51 11.22 21.19
N GLU A 403 -8.14 11.06 19.92
CA GLU A 403 -8.89 10.29 18.92
C GLU A 403 -8.44 8.83 18.81
N TYR A 404 -7.49 8.40 19.64
CA TYR A 404 -6.99 7.02 19.59
C TYR A 404 -8.04 6.02 20.09
N GLU A 405 -8.80 5.45 19.15
CA GLU A 405 -9.93 4.55 19.43
C GLU A 405 -9.60 3.37 20.37
N PRO A 406 -8.43 2.66 20.24
CA PRO A 406 -8.13 1.56 21.16
C PRO A 406 -8.06 1.98 22.64
N ALA A 407 -7.51 3.17 22.93
CA ALA A 407 -7.47 3.68 24.30
C ALA A 407 -8.86 4.11 24.78
N GLN A 408 -9.66 4.74 23.92
CA GLN A 408 -11.05 5.10 24.24
C GLN A 408 -11.89 3.86 24.56
N GLU A 409 -11.76 2.81 23.74
CA GLU A 409 -12.52 1.57 23.93
C GLU A 409 -12.15 0.87 25.25
N LEU A 410 -10.83 0.76 25.53
CA LEU A 410 -10.37 0.19 26.79
C LEU A 410 -10.85 0.98 27.99
N LEU A 411 -10.88 2.32 27.92
CA LEU A 411 -11.37 3.18 29.00
C LEU A 411 -12.87 3.01 29.18
N ARG A 412 -13.66 2.99 28.11
CA ARG A 412 -15.10 2.73 28.15
C ARG A 412 -15.43 1.38 28.79
N ARG A 413 -14.70 0.32 28.43
CA ARG A 413 -14.87 -1.01 29.04
C ARG A 413 -14.54 -1.00 30.54
N LEU A 414 -13.48 -0.32 30.91
CA LEU A 414 -13.06 -0.20 32.31
C LEU A 414 -14.13 0.54 33.16
N ASP A 415 -14.73 1.60 32.62
CA ASP A 415 -15.77 2.40 33.25
C ASP A 415 -17.10 1.66 33.31
N GLY A 416 -17.52 0.98 32.28
CA GLY A 416 -18.72 0.16 32.23
C GLY A 416 -18.71 -0.99 33.23
N LEU A 417 -17.54 -1.56 33.53
CA LEU A 417 -17.40 -2.58 34.56
C LEU A 417 -17.45 -2.02 35.98
N SER A 418 -17.18 -0.71 36.16
CA SER A 418 -17.31 -0.05 37.48
C SER A 418 -18.78 0.18 37.89
N GLY A 419 -19.69 0.28 36.93
CA GLY A 419 -21.14 0.42 37.19
C GLY A 419 -21.85 -0.85 37.62
N TYR A 420 -21.23 -2.02 37.52
CA TYR A 420 -21.83 -3.30 37.98
C TYR A 420 -21.43 -3.69 39.41
N PHE A 421 -20.51 -2.97 40.05
CA PHE A 421 -20.01 -3.27 41.41
C PHE A 421 -20.21 -2.08 42.39
N ALA A 422 -20.95 -1.04 41.98
CA ALA A 422 -21.43 0.03 42.81
C ALA A 422 -22.93 -0.16 43.09
#